data_f6eaf328a1559b6cf9409b1337068ee3
#
_entry.id   f6eaf328a1559b6cf9409b1337068ee3
#
_cell.length_a   1.000
_cell.length_b   1.000
_cell.length_c   1.000
_cell.angle_alpha   90.00
_cell.angle_beta   90.00
_cell.angle_gamma   90.00
#
_symmetry.space_group_name_H-M   'P 1'
#
loop_
_entity.id
_entity.type
_entity.pdbx_description
1 polymer ?
#
loop_
_entity_poly.entity_id
_entity_poly.type
_entity_poly.pdbx_seq_one_letter_code
_entity_poly.pdbx_strand_id
1 'polypeptide(L)'
;NIDVHCADFAMKKTILQNATYLFISNFAVRLLMALATILVARYLGTEQYGILSVGLAFGAVAGYFTDLGLTHTLIREGTKPNADIERLLGGALRLRLLFAACTTIVSVILIHLLYKDPILRNAVYYIVIPTVWGGALQGVGVAYFQMIEEMHYVAAIRIFSTVITAGFLLLGVLLQWPLYLLA
;
A
#
# COMPACT_ATOMS: atom_id res chain seq x y z
N ASN A 1 -3.81 -26.87 -35.98
CA ASN A 1 -2.58 -26.09 -35.73
C ASN A 1 -2.82 -24.55 -35.75
N ILE A 2 -3.84 -24.07 -36.47
CA ILE A 2 -4.11 -22.61 -36.55
C ILE A 2 -4.74 -22.09 -35.26
N ASP A 3 -5.64 -22.85 -34.64
CA ASP A 3 -6.34 -22.44 -33.40
C ASP A 3 -5.38 -22.34 -32.19
N VAL A 4 -4.38 -23.23 -32.12
CA VAL A 4 -3.37 -23.21 -31.07
C VAL A 4 -2.45 -21.99 -31.19
N HIS A 5 -2.10 -21.60 -32.42
CA HIS A 5 -1.30 -20.40 -32.67
C HIS A 5 -2.06 -19.10 -32.36
N CYS A 6 -3.36 -19.03 -32.65
CA CYS A 6 -4.20 -17.89 -32.31
C CYS A 6 -4.38 -17.77 -30.79
N ALA A 7 -4.60 -18.87 -30.10
CA ALA A 7 -4.72 -18.87 -28.63
C ALA A 7 -3.41 -18.45 -27.94
N ASP A 8 -2.26 -18.94 -28.43
CA ASP A 8 -0.93 -18.58 -27.90
C ASP A 8 -0.62 -17.09 -28.14
N PHE A 9 -0.99 -16.55 -29.31
CA PHE A 9 -0.80 -15.12 -29.60
C PHE A 9 -1.71 -14.22 -28.76
N ALA A 10 -2.98 -14.61 -28.57
CA ALA A 10 -3.90 -13.88 -27.70
C ALA A 10 -3.44 -13.87 -26.24
N MET A 11 -2.98 -15.02 -25.76
CA MET A 11 -2.44 -15.15 -24.40
C MET A 11 -1.18 -14.31 -24.20
N LYS A 12 -0.24 -14.31 -25.13
CA LYS A 12 0.97 -13.47 -25.10
C LYS A 12 0.62 -11.98 -25.09
N LYS A 13 -0.39 -11.56 -25.88
CA LYS A 13 -0.86 -10.17 -25.93
C LYS A 13 -1.44 -9.74 -24.56
N THR A 14 -2.25 -10.57 -23.94
CA THR A 14 -2.84 -10.29 -22.60
C THR A 14 -1.77 -10.20 -21.54
N ILE A 15 -0.81 -11.11 -21.53
CA ILE A 15 0.33 -11.09 -20.59
C ILE A 15 1.15 -9.80 -20.75
N LEU A 16 1.47 -9.43 -21.99
CA LEU A 16 2.23 -8.20 -22.27
C LEU A 16 1.45 -6.95 -21.84
N GLN A 17 0.15 -6.88 -22.13
CA GLN A 17 -0.70 -5.78 -21.67
C GLN A 17 -0.74 -5.67 -20.15
N ASN A 18 -0.97 -6.77 -19.45
CA ASN A 18 -1.00 -6.81 -17.99
C ASN A 18 0.36 -6.38 -17.38
N ALA A 19 1.46 -6.87 -17.94
CA ALA A 19 2.80 -6.46 -17.52
C ALA A 19 3.05 -4.96 -17.75
N THR A 20 2.57 -4.44 -18.89
CA THR A 20 2.71 -3.02 -19.22
C THR A 20 1.90 -2.14 -18.26
N TYR A 21 0.65 -2.50 -17.93
CA TYR A 21 -0.15 -1.77 -16.94
C TYR A 21 0.54 -1.73 -15.56
N LEU A 22 1.07 -2.86 -15.10
CA LEU A 22 1.78 -2.94 -13.84
C LEU A 22 3.08 -2.12 -13.86
N PHE A 23 3.83 -2.15 -14.96
CA PHE A 23 5.06 -1.37 -15.09
C PHE A 23 4.77 0.14 -15.08
N ILE A 24 3.84 0.59 -15.92
CA ILE A 24 3.48 2.01 -16.01
C ILE A 24 2.92 2.50 -14.67
N SER A 25 2.05 1.73 -14.01
CA SER A 25 1.49 2.12 -12.72
C SER A 25 2.56 2.23 -11.63
N ASN A 26 3.48 1.27 -11.55
CA ASN A 26 4.57 1.31 -10.58
C ASN A 26 5.52 2.49 -10.84
N PHE A 27 5.82 2.78 -12.11
CA PHE A 27 6.66 3.93 -12.47
C PHE A 27 5.98 5.25 -12.12
N ALA A 28 4.71 5.43 -12.50
CA ALA A 28 3.93 6.62 -12.19
C ALA A 28 3.79 6.86 -10.68
N VAL A 29 3.49 5.81 -9.92
CA VAL A 29 3.41 5.86 -8.45
C VAL A 29 4.74 6.31 -7.84
N ARG A 30 5.85 5.73 -8.25
CA ARG A 30 7.19 6.08 -7.73
C ARG A 30 7.59 7.49 -8.09
N LEU A 31 7.33 7.93 -9.33
CA LEU A 31 7.63 9.28 -9.79
C LEU A 31 6.81 10.32 -9.01
N LEU A 32 5.50 10.08 -8.85
CA LEU A 32 4.60 10.98 -8.14
C LEU A 32 5.00 11.10 -6.65
N MET A 33 5.29 9.98 -6.00
CA MET A 33 5.75 9.97 -4.61
C MET A 33 7.13 10.66 -4.46
N ALA A 34 8.06 10.47 -5.39
CA ALA A 34 9.34 11.15 -5.35
C ALA A 34 9.18 12.68 -5.44
N LEU A 35 8.35 13.16 -6.37
CA LEU A 35 8.05 14.58 -6.50
C LEU A 35 7.39 15.15 -5.23
N ALA A 36 6.37 14.45 -4.70
CA ALA A 36 5.72 14.87 -3.47
C ALA A 36 6.71 14.92 -2.29
N THR A 37 7.56 13.90 -2.16
CA THR A 37 8.58 13.83 -1.10
C THR A 37 9.58 14.96 -1.18
N ILE A 38 10.06 15.33 -2.37
CA ILE A 38 10.98 16.46 -2.55
C ILE A 38 10.33 17.78 -2.13
N LEU A 39 9.07 18.01 -2.51
CA LEU A 39 8.34 19.21 -2.13
C LEU A 39 8.10 19.28 -0.62
N VAL A 40 7.70 18.19 -0.01
CA VAL A 40 7.49 18.07 1.44
C VAL A 40 8.80 18.29 2.18
N ALA A 41 9.92 17.70 1.74
CA ALA A 41 11.23 17.87 2.37
C ALA A 41 11.72 19.32 2.32
N ARG A 42 11.47 20.01 1.20
CA ARG A 42 11.82 21.43 1.06
C ARG A 42 11.00 22.32 2.00
N TYR A 43 9.73 21.96 2.21
CA TYR A 43 8.84 22.76 3.06
C TYR A 43 9.08 22.53 4.56
N LEU A 44 9.17 21.28 5.00
CA LEU A 44 9.32 20.95 6.41
C LEU A 44 10.72 21.25 6.96
N GLY A 45 11.74 21.28 6.10
CA GLY A 45 13.13 21.34 6.53
C GLY A 45 13.64 20.01 7.11
N THR A 46 14.91 20.01 7.51
CA THR A 46 15.62 18.77 7.86
C THR A 46 15.09 18.06 9.12
N GLU A 47 14.71 18.82 10.14
CA GLU A 47 14.26 18.27 11.42
C GLU A 47 12.87 17.62 11.32
N GLN A 48 11.90 18.36 10.82
CA GLN A 48 10.53 17.85 10.70
C GLN A 48 10.40 16.75 9.65
N TYR A 49 11.15 16.85 8.54
CA TYR A 49 11.24 15.79 7.55
C TYR A 49 11.88 14.53 8.11
N GLY A 50 12.87 14.66 9.01
CA GLY A 50 13.44 13.54 9.74
C GLY A 50 12.39 12.78 10.55
N ILE A 51 11.53 13.49 11.28
CA ILE A 51 10.42 12.91 12.05
C ILE A 51 9.44 12.16 11.12
N LEU A 52 9.03 12.79 10.03
CA LEU A 52 8.14 12.20 9.02
C LEU A 52 8.76 10.93 8.42
N SER A 53 10.04 10.97 8.06
CA SER A 53 10.76 9.83 7.47
C SER A 53 10.82 8.64 8.41
N VAL A 54 11.03 8.86 9.70
CA VAL A 54 10.99 7.80 10.72
C VAL A 54 9.61 7.18 10.78
N GLY A 55 8.54 7.99 10.81
CA GLY A 55 7.17 7.50 10.81
C GLY A 55 6.84 6.67 9.57
N LEU A 56 7.21 7.15 8.39
CA LEU A 56 7.01 6.43 7.13
C LEU A 56 7.80 5.11 7.07
N ALA A 57 9.05 5.11 7.52
CA ALA A 57 9.87 3.89 7.59
C ALA A 57 9.26 2.86 8.55
N PHE A 58 8.81 3.32 9.72
CA PHE A 58 8.15 2.46 10.71
C PHE A 58 6.83 1.90 10.17
N GLY A 59 6.01 2.75 9.51
CA GLY A 59 4.77 2.35 8.85
C GLY A 59 5.00 1.32 7.74
N ALA A 60 6.06 1.47 6.95
CA ALA A 60 6.43 0.51 5.91
C ALA A 60 6.79 -0.86 6.50
N VAL A 61 7.61 -0.89 7.54
CA VAL A 61 7.95 -2.14 8.25
C VAL A 61 6.71 -2.78 8.86
N ALA A 62 5.86 -2.00 9.53
CA ALA A 62 4.60 -2.48 10.10
C ALA A 62 3.66 -3.05 9.02
N GLY A 63 3.61 -2.42 7.84
CA GLY A 63 2.83 -2.90 6.70
C GLY A 63 3.23 -4.31 6.22
N TYR A 64 4.51 -4.65 6.24
CA TYR A 64 4.97 -6.01 5.90
C TYR A 64 4.43 -7.07 6.88
N PHE A 65 4.34 -6.74 8.17
CA PHE A 65 3.79 -7.66 9.17
C PHE A 65 2.27 -7.86 9.03
N THR A 66 1.56 -6.96 8.41
CA THR A 66 0.13 -7.12 8.11
C THR A 66 -0.14 -8.05 6.94
N ASP A 67 0.77 -8.15 5.99
CA ASP A 67 0.58 -9.02 4.81
C ASP A 67 1.10 -10.44 5.05
N LEU A 68 2.28 -10.62 5.59
CA LEU A 68 2.96 -11.92 5.86
C LEU A 68 2.76 -12.97 4.76
N GLY A 69 2.67 -12.53 3.49
CA GLY A 69 2.46 -13.39 2.34
C GLY A 69 1.01 -13.80 2.08
N LEU A 70 0.03 -13.22 2.81
CA LEU A 70 -1.39 -13.46 2.58
C LEU A 70 -1.82 -13.13 1.15
N THR A 71 -1.28 -12.07 0.56
CA THR A 71 -1.53 -11.71 -0.83
C THR A 71 -1.19 -12.86 -1.78
N HIS A 72 0.00 -13.42 -1.66
CA HIS A 72 0.45 -14.52 -2.52
C HIS A 72 -0.37 -15.79 -2.31
N THR A 73 -0.68 -16.11 -1.06
CA THR A 73 -1.51 -17.26 -0.72
C THR A 73 -2.92 -17.12 -1.28
N LEU A 74 -3.52 -15.93 -1.15
CA LEU A 74 -4.86 -15.64 -1.63
C LEU A 74 -4.95 -15.76 -3.16
N ILE A 75 -3.97 -15.20 -3.89
CA ILE A 75 -3.90 -15.33 -5.35
C ILE A 75 -3.76 -16.79 -5.75
N ARG A 76 -2.85 -17.53 -5.11
CA ARG A 76 -2.61 -18.95 -5.44
C ARG A 76 -3.82 -19.83 -5.17
N GLU A 77 -4.52 -19.64 -4.06
CA GLU A 77 -5.69 -20.44 -3.72
C GLU A 77 -6.92 -20.03 -4.56
N GLY A 78 -7.07 -18.75 -4.87
CA GLY A 78 -8.20 -18.24 -5.65
C GLY A 78 -8.14 -18.54 -7.14
N THR A 79 -6.96 -18.86 -7.69
CA THR A 79 -6.82 -19.28 -9.10
C THR A 79 -7.08 -20.78 -9.30
N LYS A 80 -7.37 -21.55 -8.23
CA LYS A 80 -7.71 -22.98 -8.36
C LYS A 80 -9.12 -23.14 -8.97
N PRO A 81 -9.33 -24.17 -9.82
CA PRO A 81 -10.66 -24.52 -10.29
C PRO A 81 -11.54 -24.89 -9.08
N ASN A 82 -12.74 -24.34 -9.00
CA ASN A 82 -13.71 -24.48 -7.90
C ASN A 82 -13.35 -23.75 -6.59
N ALA A 83 -12.51 -22.71 -6.62
CA ALA A 83 -12.26 -21.89 -5.46
C ALA A 83 -13.50 -21.06 -5.09
N ASP A 84 -13.89 -21.12 -3.80
CA ASP A 84 -14.92 -20.24 -3.23
C ASP A 84 -14.28 -18.87 -2.93
N ILE A 85 -14.35 -17.97 -3.91
CA ILE A 85 -13.69 -16.66 -3.86
C ILE A 85 -14.24 -15.83 -2.69
N GLU A 86 -15.55 -15.85 -2.44
CA GLU A 86 -16.17 -15.06 -1.35
C GLU A 86 -15.65 -15.50 0.02
N ARG A 87 -15.58 -16.79 0.23
CA ARG A 87 -15.08 -17.37 1.49
C ARG A 87 -13.59 -17.10 1.68
N LEU A 88 -12.81 -17.18 0.61
CA LEU A 88 -11.37 -16.87 0.64
C LEU A 88 -11.11 -15.39 0.95
N LEU A 89 -11.84 -14.49 0.29
CA LEU A 89 -11.71 -13.05 0.54
C LEU A 89 -12.15 -12.68 1.96
N GLY A 90 -13.28 -13.22 2.42
CA GLY A 90 -13.75 -13.00 3.80
C GLY A 90 -12.79 -13.51 4.85
N GLY A 91 -12.18 -14.68 4.62
CA GLY A 91 -11.16 -15.27 5.47
C GLY A 91 -9.88 -14.42 5.49
N ALA A 92 -9.39 -14.03 4.31
CA ALA A 92 -8.21 -13.19 4.16
C ALA A 92 -8.38 -11.81 4.81
N LEU A 93 -9.55 -11.19 4.65
CA LEU A 93 -9.86 -9.91 5.29
C LEU A 93 -9.81 -10.00 6.82
N ARG A 94 -10.47 -11.02 7.39
CA ARG A 94 -10.46 -11.25 8.84
C ARG A 94 -9.04 -11.46 9.37
N LEU A 95 -8.25 -12.27 8.68
CA LEU A 95 -6.88 -12.57 9.07
C LEU A 95 -5.99 -11.32 8.97
N ARG A 96 -6.13 -10.51 7.92
CA ARG A 96 -5.43 -9.25 7.77
C ARG A 96 -5.80 -8.24 8.84
N LEU A 97 -7.07 -8.13 9.19
CA LEU A 97 -7.51 -7.24 10.27
C LEU A 97 -6.96 -7.69 11.63
N LEU A 98 -6.87 -9.00 11.90
CA LEU A 98 -6.21 -9.52 13.09
C LEU A 98 -4.72 -9.18 13.10
N PHE A 99 -4.01 -9.38 11.99
CA PHE A 99 -2.60 -9.01 11.89
C PHE A 99 -2.40 -7.50 12.00
N ALA A 100 -3.28 -6.69 11.41
CA ALA A 100 -3.26 -5.24 11.57
C ALA A 100 -3.44 -4.81 13.03
N ALA A 101 -4.36 -5.44 13.76
CA ALA A 101 -4.56 -5.17 15.18
C ALA A 101 -3.32 -5.57 16.01
N CYS A 102 -2.79 -6.78 15.81
CA CYS A 102 -1.57 -7.22 16.48
C CYS A 102 -0.38 -6.31 16.16
N THR A 103 -0.18 -5.98 14.89
CA THR A 103 0.91 -5.09 14.46
C THR A 103 0.74 -3.68 15.04
N THR A 104 -0.48 -3.17 15.13
CA THR A 104 -0.75 -1.88 15.75
C THR A 104 -0.39 -1.90 17.24
N ILE A 105 -0.78 -2.94 17.99
CA ILE A 105 -0.45 -3.07 19.40
C ILE A 105 1.07 -3.13 19.59
N VAL A 106 1.76 -3.98 18.83
CA VAL A 106 3.23 -4.10 18.90
C VAL A 106 3.89 -2.78 18.52
N SER A 107 3.42 -2.11 17.48
CA SER A 107 3.94 -0.80 17.06
C SER A 107 3.78 0.25 18.14
N VAL A 108 2.62 0.33 18.79
CA VAL A 108 2.36 1.27 19.88
C VAL A 108 3.32 1.02 21.05
N ILE A 109 3.52 -0.24 21.44
CA ILE A 109 4.47 -0.60 22.50
C ILE A 109 5.90 -0.21 22.12
N LEU A 110 6.35 -0.55 20.91
CA LEU A 110 7.69 -0.24 20.44
C LEU A 110 7.93 1.27 20.37
N ILE A 111 6.99 2.02 19.81
CA ILE A 111 7.09 3.48 19.70
C ILE A 111 7.17 4.10 21.10
N HIS A 112 6.39 3.61 22.05
CA HIS A 112 6.41 4.11 23.42
C HIS A 112 7.74 3.82 24.15
N LEU A 113 8.36 2.70 23.86
CA LEU A 113 9.65 2.31 24.46
C LEU A 113 10.83 3.02 23.79
N LEU A 114 10.79 3.21 22.47
CA LEU A 114 11.91 3.76 21.70
C LEU A 114 11.96 5.30 21.72
N TYR A 115 10.79 5.95 21.71
CA TYR A 115 10.70 7.41 21.57
C TYR A 115 10.19 8.06 22.86
N LYS A 116 11.08 8.79 23.53
CA LYS A 116 10.76 9.55 24.75
C LYS A 116 10.10 10.91 24.44
N ASP A 117 10.39 11.48 23.27
CA ASP A 117 9.83 12.76 22.83
C ASP A 117 8.36 12.59 22.47
N PRO A 118 7.43 13.30 23.14
CA PRO A 118 5.99 13.19 22.89
C PRO A 118 5.58 13.69 21.49
N ILE A 119 6.31 14.66 20.91
CA ILE A 119 6.00 15.19 19.58
C ILE A 119 6.29 14.13 18.51
N LEU A 120 7.48 13.55 18.56
CA LEU A 120 7.89 12.47 17.67
C LEU A 120 6.97 11.26 17.79
N ARG A 121 6.65 10.87 19.02
CA ARG A 121 5.78 9.73 19.32
C ARG A 121 4.39 9.89 18.71
N ASN A 122 3.76 11.03 18.90
CA ASN A 122 2.43 11.31 18.39
C ASN A 122 2.43 11.35 16.84
N ALA A 123 3.42 11.99 16.22
CA ALA A 123 3.56 12.01 14.77
C ALA A 123 3.66 10.60 14.19
N VAL A 124 4.47 9.71 14.82
CA VAL A 124 4.59 8.31 14.36
C VAL A 124 3.28 7.55 14.52
N TYR A 125 2.50 7.76 15.58
CA TYR A 125 1.18 7.13 15.74
C TYR A 125 0.22 7.54 14.63
N TYR A 126 0.14 8.82 14.30
CA TYR A 126 -0.73 9.33 13.24
C TYR A 126 -0.37 8.79 11.87
N ILE A 127 0.89 8.44 11.61
CA ILE A 127 1.32 7.81 10.35
C ILE A 127 1.06 6.30 10.36
N VAL A 128 1.47 5.60 11.41
CA VAL A 128 1.50 4.12 11.44
C VAL A 128 0.09 3.53 11.46
N ILE A 129 -0.83 4.08 12.27
CA ILE A 129 -2.16 3.50 12.42
C ILE A 129 -2.94 3.53 11.09
N PRO A 130 -3.10 4.68 10.39
CA PRO A 130 -3.79 4.70 9.11
C PRO A 130 -3.08 3.88 8.02
N THR A 131 -1.74 3.86 8.01
CA THR A 131 -0.96 3.08 7.04
C THR A 131 -1.21 1.58 7.19
N VAL A 132 -1.21 1.06 8.40
CA VAL A 132 -1.44 -0.36 8.70
C VAL A 132 -2.86 -0.77 8.32
N TRP A 133 -3.87 -0.01 8.75
CA TRP A 133 -5.28 -0.35 8.49
C TRP A 133 -5.66 -0.11 7.03
N GLY A 134 -5.23 1.01 6.44
CA GLY A 134 -5.44 1.30 5.02
C GLY A 134 -4.78 0.27 4.12
N GLY A 135 -3.53 -0.12 4.42
CA GLY A 135 -2.81 -1.17 3.70
C GLY A 135 -3.48 -2.54 3.80
N ALA A 136 -4.03 -2.89 4.97
CA ALA A 136 -4.75 -4.14 5.17
C ALA A 136 -5.99 -4.23 4.27
N LEU A 137 -6.77 -3.16 4.18
CA LEU A 137 -7.98 -3.10 3.34
C LEU A 137 -7.62 -3.07 1.85
N GLN A 138 -6.69 -2.18 1.45
CA GLN A 138 -6.26 -2.04 0.07
C GLN A 138 -5.67 -3.35 -0.49
N GLY A 139 -4.91 -4.06 0.33
CA GLY A 139 -4.24 -5.28 -0.09
C GLY A 139 -5.20 -6.43 -0.44
N VAL A 140 -6.39 -6.51 0.18
CA VAL A 140 -7.43 -7.50 -0.21
C VAL A 140 -8.00 -7.16 -1.58
N GLY A 141 -8.30 -5.87 -1.84
CA GLY A 141 -8.80 -5.42 -3.14
C GLY A 141 -7.80 -5.66 -4.26
N VAL A 142 -6.52 -5.34 -4.02
CA VAL A 142 -5.45 -5.60 -4.98
C VAL A 142 -5.30 -7.09 -5.27
N ALA A 143 -5.32 -7.95 -4.24
CA ALA A 143 -5.23 -9.40 -4.41
C ALA A 143 -6.40 -9.96 -5.20
N TYR A 144 -7.63 -9.46 -4.98
CA TYR A 144 -8.81 -9.87 -5.74
C TYR A 144 -8.66 -9.59 -7.22
N PHE A 145 -8.31 -8.35 -7.60
CA PHE A 145 -8.14 -8.01 -9.01
C PHE A 145 -6.94 -8.69 -9.68
N GLN A 146 -5.90 -9.02 -8.91
CA GLN A 146 -4.80 -9.85 -9.39
C GLN A 146 -5.22 -11.29 -9.64
N MET A 147 -6.11 -11.83 -8.82
CA MET A 147 -6.64 -13.19 -8.94
C MET A 147 -7.49 -13.39 -10.20
N ILE A 148 -8.29 -12.38 -10.57
CA ILE A 148 -9.11 -12.41 -11.78
C ILE A 148 -8.39 -11.86 -13.03
N GLU A 149 -7.07 -11.64 -12.92
CA GLU A 149 -6.19 -11.12 -13.99
C GLU A 149 -6.57 -9.72 -14.54
N GLU A 150 -7.36 -8.96 -13.80
CA GLU A 150 -7.79 -7.61 -14.16
C GLU A 150 -6.79 -6.55 -13.67
N MET A 151 -5.57 -6.58 -14.27
CA MET A 151 -4.44 -5.77 -13.80
C MET A 151 -4.64 -4.27 -13.98
N HIS A 152 -5.53 -3.85 -14.87
CA HIS A 152 -5.85 -2.42 -15.03
C HIS A 152 -6.55 -1.83 -13.80
N TYR A 153 -7.39 -2.59 -13.09
CA TYR A 153 -7.97 -2.15 -11.81
C TYR A 153 -6.92 -2.09 -10.70
N VAL A 154 -5.97 -3.03 -10.68
CA VAL A 154 -4.83 -2.98 -9.76
C VAL A 154 -4.01 -1.70 -9.99
N ALA A 155 -3.74 -1.37 -11.25
CA ALA A 155 -3.04 -0.14 -11.62
C ALA A 155 -3.83 1.10 -11.18
N ALA A 156 -5.15 1.14 -11.45
CA ALA A 156 -6.02 2.23 -11.06
C ALA A 156 -6.06 2.44 -9.54
N ILE A 157 -6.23 1.37 -8.74
CA ILE A 157 -6.23 1.44 -7.27
C ILE A 157 -4.91 2.01 -6.75
N ARG A 158 -3.77 1.55 -7.27
CA ARG A 158 -2.44 2.02 -6.84
C ARG A 158 -2.23 3.49 -7.18
N ILE A 159 -2.54 3.90 -8.41
CA ILE A 159 -2.40 5.31 -8.85
C ILE A 159 -3.33 6.19 -8.03
N PHE A 160 -4.61 5.83 -7.89
CA PHE A 160 -5.59 6.62 -7.16
C PHE A 160 -5.22 6.78 -5.68
N SER A 161 -4.83 5.71 -5.01
CA SER A 161 -4.33 5.74 -3.64
C SER A 161 -3.11 6.67 -3.49
N THR A 162 -2.17 6.58 -4.44
CA THR A 162 -0.97 7.43 -4.41
C THR A 162 -1.30 8.90 -4.68
N VAL A 163 -2.20 9.18 -5.62
CA VAL A 163 -2.66 10.56 -5.91
C VAL A 163 -3.33 11.16 -4.68
N ILE A 164 -4.18 10.42 -4.00
CA ILE A 164 -4.81 10.88 -2.74
C ILE A 164 -3.74 11.16 -1.69
N THR A 165 -2.83 10.22 -1.45
CA THR A 165 -1.77 10.38 -0.45
C THR A 165 -0.86 11.56 -0.77
N ALA A 166 -0.37 11.66 -2.01
CA ALA A 166 0.47 12.76 -2.46
C ALA A 166 -0.29 14.10 -2.42
N GLY A 167 -1.56 14.10 -2.84
CA GLY A 167 -2.43 15.27 -2.80
C GLY A 167 -2.65 15.77 -1.37
N PHE A 168 -2.88 14.85 -0.43
CA PHE A 168 -3.05 15.20 1.00
C PHE A 168 -1.77 15.79 1.59
N LEU A 169 -0.61 15.22 1.27
CA LEU A 169 0.69 15.75 1.68
C LEU A 169 0.93 17.15 1.09
N LEU A 170 0.64 17.36 -0.18
CA LEU A 170 0.82 18.66 -0.84
C LEU A 170 -0.16 19.72 -0.32
N LEU A 171 -1.43 19.35 -0.10
CA LEU A 171 -2.42 20.24 0.51
C LEU A 171 -2.01 20.66 1.92
N GLY A 172 -1.50 19.74 2.72
CA GLY A 172 -1.00 20.05 4.04
C GLY A 172 0.19 21.00 4.03
N VAL A 173 1.07 20.88 3.03
CA VAL A 173 2.17 21.84 2.79
C VAL A 173 1.61 23.21 2.41
N LEU A 174 0.65 23.28 1.49
CA LEU A 174 0.05 24.54 1.03
C LEU A 174 -0.74 25.27 2.13
N LEU A 175 -1.46 24.51 2.96
CA LEU A 175 -2.25 25.05 4.07
C LEU A 175 -1.44 25.30 5.34
N GLN A 176 -0.11 25.08 5.28
CA GLN A 176 0.81 25.24 6.42
C GLN A 176 0.35 24.45 7.66
N TRP A 177 -0.18 23.26 7.46
CA TRP A 177 -0.64 22.41 8.55
C TRP A 177 0.55 22.00 9.44
N PRO A 178 0.36 22.00 10.77
CA PRO A 178 1.39 21.48 11.66
C PRO A 178 1.65 20.00 11.42
N LEU A 179 2.86 19.55 11.73
CA LEU A 179 3.37 18.21 11.44
C LEU A 179 2.40 17.08 11.83
N TYR A 180 1.68 17.22 12.94
CA TYR A 180 0.72 16.22 13.43
C TYR A 180 -0.56 16.08 12.60
N LEU A 181 -0.87 17.05 11.72
CA LEU A 181 -1.99 16.97 10.76
C LEU A 181 -1.54 16.45 9.38
N LEU A 182 -0.23 16.50 9.11
CA LEU A 182 0.39 15.97 7.89
C LEU A 182 0.69 14.45 8.00
N ALA A 183 0.76 13.95 9.22
CA ALA A 183 1.05 12.56 9.53
C ALA A 183 -0.21 11.70 9.55
#